data_b5214dfe268b6a8c44fcaa5f9b587ab6
#
_entry.id   b5214dfe268b6a8c44fcaa5f9b587ab6
#
_cell.length_a   1.000
_cell.length_b   1.000
_cell.length_c   1.000
_cell.angle_alpha   90.00
_cell.angle_beta   90.00
_cell.angle_gamma   90.00
#
_symmetry.space_group_name_H-M   'P 1'
#
loop_
_entity.id
_entity.type
_entity.pdbx_description
1 polymer ?
#
loop_
_entity_poly.entity_id
_entity_poly.type
_entity_poly.pdbx_seq_one_letter_code
_entity_poly.pdbx_strand_id
1 'polypeptide(L)'
;MGTKNNRPRAKREPKPEPKIIEATNEEVSVLIDSVPAESRSDIIFKPNDGPQTDFLSASEREVLYGGSAGGGKTYAMVTDPLRYCGVKAFNGLLLRRSTDELREIVSVSQDLYPLVYPGSKWSERKSLWTFPSGATLWMTYLDRDEDVKRYQGQAFNWVGFDELTQYPTPYPWNYMRSRLRTTSPELPLCMRATTNPGGPGHGWVKKMFIDPSPYNTPFWATDIETGNRLEYPSSHSKRGEGLFKRRFIPASLFDNPYLTADGEYEANLLSMPEVQRKQLLEGSWDIAEGAAFTEWNRDIHVVNPFDIPHNWVKFRACDY
;
A
#
# COMPACT_ATOMS: atom_id res chain seq x y z
N MET A 1 18.24 -16.84 -63.66
CA MET A 1 18.36 -17.94 -62.67
C MET A 1 19.07 -17.41 -61.43
N GLY A 2 18.32 -17.06 -60.39
CA GLY A 2 18.87 -16.52 -59.17
C GLY A 2 18.62 -17.50 -58.02
N THR A 3 19.67 -18.04 -57.47
CA THR A 3 19.66 -19.01 -56.37
C THR A 3 19.30 -18.29 -55.08
N LYS A 4 18.19 -18.67 -54.48
CA LYS A 4 17.79 -18.26 -53.12
C LYS A 4 18.63 -18.99 -52.06
N ASN A 5 19.43 -18.22 -51.36
CA ASN A 5 20.26 -18.71 -50.24
C ASN A 5 19.36 -18.86 -49.01
N ASN A 6 18.95 -20.08 -48.70
CA ASN A 6 18.17 -20.43 -47.52
C ASN A 6 19.14 -20.75 -46.36
N ARG A 7 19.46 -19.77 -45.49
CA ARG A 7 20.15 -20.04 -44.22
C ARG A 7 19.12 -20.43 -43.17
N PRO A 8 19.28 -21.51 -42.41
CA PRO A 8 18.38 -21.90 -41.33
C PRO A 8 18.47 -20.89 -40.19
N ARG A 9 17.31 -20.41 -39.73
CA ARG A 9 17.19 -19.57 -38.53
C ARG A 9 17.61 -20.41 -37.30
N ALA A 10 18.65 -19.95 -36.60
CA ALA A 10 19.04 -20.50 -35.31
C ALA A 10 17.85 -20.41 -34.33
N LYS A 11 17.47 -21.53 -33.71
CA LYS A 11 16.50 -21.55 -32.59
C LYS A 11 17.10 -20.76 -31.45
N ARG A 12 16.43 -19.65 -31.06
CA ARG A 12 16.77 -18.95 -29.82
C ARG A 12 16.34 -19.85 -28.66
N GLU A 13 17.31 -20.18 -27.82
CA GLU A 13 17.04 -20.81 -26.52
C GLU A 13 16.12 -19.88 -25.68
N PRO A 14 15.15 -20.43 -24.95
CA PRO A 14 14.32 -19.63 -24.06
C PRO A 14 15.23 -19.01 -22.99
N LYS A 15 15.11 -17.69 -22.80
CA LYS A 15 15.74 -17.00 -21.67
C LYS A 15 15.20 -17.63 -20.36
N PRO A 16 16.06 -17.87 -19.36
CA PRO A 16 15.61 -18.35 -18.07
C PRO A 16 14.62 -17.35 -17.48
N GLU A 17 13.50 -17.87 -16.98
CA GLU A 17 12.50 -17.08 -16.24
C GLU A 17 13.20 -16.44 -15.03
N PRO A 18 12.91 -15.17 -14.72
CA PRO A 18 13.42 -14.53 -13.52
C PRO A 18 12.87 -15.30 -12.32
N LYS A 19 13.74 -15.95 -11.56
CA LYS A 19 13.38 -16.52 -10.26
C LYS A 19 13.03 -15.36 -9.33
N ILE A 20 11.77 -15.23 -8.99
CA ILE A 20 11.33 -14.39 -7.88
C ILE A 20 11.86 -15.07 -6.63
N ILE A 21 12.89 -14.50 -6.02
CA ILE A 21 13.39 -14.95 -4.72
C ILE A 21 12.43 -14.32 -3.70
N GLU A 22 11.53 -15.12 -3.17
CA GLU A 22 10.78 -14.77 -1.94
C GLU A 22 11.78 -14.88 -0.78
N ALA A 23 12.52 -13.81 -0.52
CA ALA A 23 13.43 -13.74 0.60
C ALA A 23 12.64 -13.43 1.88
N THR A 24 12.88 -14.20 2.93
CA THR A 24 12.36 -13.90 4.28
C THR A 24 13.08 -12.68 4.86
N ASN A 25 12.48 -12.02 5.86
CA ASN A 25 13.09 -10.86 6.53
C ASN A 25 14.49 -11.16 7.06
N GLU A 26 14.72 -12.38 7.57
CA GLU A 26 16.04 -12.84 8.03
C GLU A 26 17.04 -12.94 6.87
N GLU A 27 16.62 -13.47 5.72
CA GLU A 27 17.50 -13.58 4.54
C GLU A 27 17.86 -12.22 3.95
N VAL A 28 16.93 -11.24 3.96
CA VAL A 28 17.21 -9.86 3.53
C VAL A 28 18.21 -9.19 4.48
N SER A 29 18.04 -9.35 5.79
CA SER A 29 18.97 -8.81 6.79
C SER A 29 20.36 -9.44 6.66
N VAL A 30 20.45 -10.75 6.53
CA VAL A 30 21.70 -11.48 6.32
C VAL A 30 22.39 -11.08 5.00
N LEU A 31 21.62 -10.86 3.93
CA LEU A 31 22.16 -10.38 2.65
C LEU A 31 22.77 -8.98 2.77
N ILE A 32 22.11 -8.07 3.50
CA ILE A 32 22.62 -6.70 3.73
C ILE A 32 23.85 -6.73 4.64
N ASP A 33 23.87 -7.57 5.66
CA ASP A 33 25.02 -7.72 6.57
C ASP A 33 26.21 -8.44 5.94
N SER A 34 25.96 -9.24 4.89
CA SER A 34 27.01 -9.88 4.08
C SER A 34 27.69 -8.94 3.06
N VAL A 35 27.11 -7.74 2.83
CA VAL A 35 27.71 -6.72 1.95
C VAL A 35 28.99 -6.17 2.62
N PRO A 36 30.15 -6.15 1.94
CA PRO A 36 31.39 -5.60 2.50
C PRO A 36 31.19 -4.15 2.97
N ALA A 37 31.83 -3.77 4.07
CA ALA A 37 31.70 -2.44 4.67
C ALA A 37 31.99 -1.28 3.67
N GLU A 38 32.89 -1.52 2.71
CA GLU A 38 33.21 -0.58 1.63
C GLU A 38 32.04 -0.34 0.67
N SER A 39 31.16 -1.33 0.48
CA SER A 39 29.95 -1.23 -0.36
C SER A 39 28.73 -0.72 0.40
N ARG A 40 28.78 -0.67 1.74
CA ARG A 40 27.68 -0.15 2.57
C ARG A 40 27.49 1.36 2.44
N SER A 41 28.52 2.09 2.02
CA SER A 41 28.45 3.52 1.71
C SER A 41 27.53 3.84 0.53
N ASP A 42 27.20 2.85 -0.29
CA ASP A 42 26.37 2.99 -1.48
C ASP A 42 24.88 2.69 -1.20
N ILE A 43 24.54 2.29 0.03
CA ILE A 43 23.15 2.07 0.44
C ILE A 43 22.50 3.42 0.73
N ILE A 44 21.68 3.89 -0.19
CA ILE A 44 20.97 5.18 -0.10
C ILE A 44 19.79 5.10 0.86
N PHE A 45 19.09 3.96 0.90
CA PHE A 45 17.95 3.72 1.77
C PHE A 45 17.94 2.27 2.24
N LYS A 46 17.83 2.07 3.55
CA LYS A 46 17.58 0.77 4.16
C LYS A 46 16.21 0.83 4.86
N PRO A 47 15.23 -0.01 4.51
CA PRO A 47 13.98 -0.07 5.25
C PRO A 47 14.23 -0.54 6.68
N ASN A 48 13.37 -0.11 7.60
CA ASN A 48 13.32 -0.70 8.93
C ASN A 48 12.89 -2.16 8.83
N ASP A 49 13.46 -3.00 9.67
CA ASP A 49 13.10 -4.41 9.75
C ASP A 49 11.62 -4.56 10.16
N GLY A 50 10.98 -5.63 9.71
CA GLY A 50 9.57 -5.90 10.00
C GLY A 50 8.60 -5.20 9.01
N PRO A 51 7.57 -4.48 9.50
CA PRO A 51 6.45 -4.04 8.66
C PRO A 51 6.82 -3.16 7.45
N GLN A 52 7.85 -2.31 7.55
CA GLN A 52 8.31 -1.50 6.42
C GLN A 52 8.94 -2.37 5.33
N THR A 53 9.74 -3.36 5.72
CA THR A 53 10.32 -4.35 4.80
C THR A 53 9.21 -5.22 4.19
N ASP A 54 8.21 -5.65 4.99
CA ASP A 54 7.06 -6.41 4.50
C ASP A 54 6.28 -5.65 3.43
N PHE A 55 6.05 -4.35 3.64
CA PHE A 55 5.37 -3.50 2.66
C PHE A 55 6.16 -3.39 1.35
N LEU A 56 7.46 -3.13 1.44
CA LEU A 56 8.32 -2.98 0.28
C LEU A 56 8.55 -4.30 -0.48
N SER A 57 8.43 -5.45 0.19
CA SER A 57 8.53 -6.78 -0.45
C SER A 57 7.20 -7.35 -0.92
N ALA A 58 6.06 -6.70 -0.57
CA ALA A 58 4.73 -7.21 -0.86
C ALA A 58 4.46 -7.33 -2.36
N SER A 59 4.00 -8.50 -2.78
CA SER A 59 3.66 -8.84 -4.17
C SER A 59 2.15 -8.74 -4.47
N GLU A 60 1.31 -8.59 -3.45
CA GLU A 60 -0.13 -8.49 -3.60
C GLU A 60 -0.52 -7.26 -4.42
N ARG A 61 -1.62 -7.39 -5.18
CA ARG A 61 -2.08 -6.31 -6.05
C ARG A 61 -2.48 -5.05 -5.28
N GLU A 62 -3.09 -5.21 -4.11
CA GLU A 62 -3.50 -4.10 -3.24
C GLU A 62 -2.94 -4.29 -1.84
N VAL A 63 -2.14 -3.33 -1.38
CA VAL A 63 -1.52 -3.39 -0.05
C VAL A 63 -1.77 -2.09 0.70
N LEU A 64 -2.24 -2.23 1.94
CA LEU A 64 -2.37 -1.15 2.90
C LEU A 64 -1.29 -1.30 3.97
N TYR A 65 -0.47 -0.29 4.17
CA TYR A 65 0.48 -0.15 5.26
C TYR A 65 -0.03 0.91 6.24
N GLY A 66 -0.51 0.49 7.39
CA GLY A 66 -1.23 1.39 8.27
C GLY A 66 -1.23 0.97 9.72
N GLY A 67 -1.57 1.91 10.60
CA GLY A 67 -1.59 1.71 12.05
C GLY A 67 -1.15 2.97 12.76
N SER A 68 -0.24 2.87 13.75
CA SER A 68 0.18 4.04 14.54
C SER A 68 0.95 5.07 13.70
N ALA A 69 0.97 6.30 14.19
CA ALA A 69 1.82 7.35 13.65
C ALA A 69 3.31 6.99 13.86
N GLY A 70 4.18 7.58 13.04
CA GLY A 70 5.63 7.39 13.19
C GLY A 70 6.22 6.08 12.65
N GLY A 71 5.40 5.16 12.13
CA GLY A 71 5.86 3.85 11.62
C GLY A 71 6.62 3.86 10.28
N GLY A 72 7.14 5.02 9.82
CA GLY A 72 7.93 5.11 8.58
C GLY A 72 7.13 5.00 7.27
N LYS A 73 5.81 5.21 7.32
CA LYS A 73 4.90 5.01 6.18
C LYS A 73 5.21 5.90 4.97
N THR A 74 5.49 7.18 5.19
CA THR A 74 5.79 8.14 4.12
C THR A 74 7.04 7.73 3.33
N TYR A 75 8.11 7.35 4.04
CA TYR A 75 9.33 6.86 3.38
C TYR A 75 9.09 5.58 2.58
N ALA A 76 8.32 4.63 3.13
CA ALA A 76 7.96 3.41 2.40
C ALA A 76 7.15 3.71 1.13
N MET A 77 6.17 4.62 1.21
CA MET A 77 5.35 5.03 0.07
C MET A 77 6.16 5.72 -1.03
N VAL A 78 7.11 6.59 -0.64
CA VAL A 78 7.99 7.31 -1.59
C VAL A 78 9.00 6.35 -2.22
N THR A 79 9.48 5.36 -1.48
CA THR A 79 10.52 4.42 -1.93
C THR A 79 9.96 3.31 -2.83
N ASP A 80 8.75 2.81 -2.57
CA ASP A 80 8.17 1.66 -3.28
C ASP A 80 8.18 1.77 -4.82
N PRO A 81 7.80 2.90 -5.44
CA PRO A 81 7.80 3.03 -6.90
C PRO A 81 9.20 3.04 -7.53
N LEU A 82 10.25 3.36 -6.74
CA LEU A 82 11.63 3.43 -7.28
C LEU A 82 12.09 2.10 -7.88
N ARG A 83 11.59 0.97 -7.40
CA ARG A 83 11.88 -0.35 -7.98
C ARG A 83 11.59 -0.46 -9.47
N TYR A 84 10.70 0.36 -9.97
CA TYR A 84 10.20 0.29 -11.35
C TYR A 84 10.69 1.45 -12.22
N CYS A 85 11.27 2.48 -11.61
CA CYS A 85 11.70 3.70 -12.32
C CYS A 85 12.86 3.47 -13.30
N GLY A 86 13.53 2.32 -13.26
CA GLY A 86 14.50 1.88 -14.28
C GLY A 86 13.85 1.43 -15.59
N VAL A 87 12.55 1.14 -15.62
CA VAL A 87 11.83 0.64 -16.79
C VAL A 87 11.10 1.79 -17.48
N LYS A 88 11.44 2.07 -18.74
CA LYS A 88 10.90 3.19 -19.53
C LYS A 88 9.37 3.23 -19.57
N ALA A 89 8.72 2.08 -19.58
CA ALA A 89 7.25 1.97 -19.65
C ALA A 89 6.56 2.24 -18.32
N PHE A 90 7.30 2.48 -17.22
CA PHE A 90 6.72 2.78 -15.93
C PHE A 90 6.05 4.15 -15.93
N ASN A 91 4.80 4.18 -15.50
CA ASN A 91 4.01 5.37 -15.24
C ASN A 91 3.26 5.19 -13.92
N GLY A 92 3.74 5.86 -12.89
CA GLY A 92 3.19 5.82 -11.55
C GLY A 92 2.37 7.07 -11.21
N LEU A 93 1.50 6.94 -10.23
CA LEU A 93 0.71 8.04 -9.67
C LEU A 93 0.65 7.91 -8.15
N LEU A 94 1.08 8.95 -7.43
CA LEU A 94 0.94 9.08 -5.99
C LEU A 94 -0.05 10.19 -5.67
N LEU A 95 -1.02 9.89 -4.82
CA LEU A 95 -2.13 10.77 -4.48
C LEU A 95 -2.16 11.07 -2.99
N ARG A 96 -2.39 12.33 -2.67
CA ARG A 96 -2.72 12.86 -1.35
C ARG A 96 -4.07 13.56 -1.36
N ARG A 97 -4.63 13.87 -0.19
CA ARG A 97 -5.91 14.58 -0.11
C ARG A 97 -5.78 16.07 -0.38
N SER A 98 -4.72 16.69 0.09
CA SER A 98 -4.50 18.14 -0.06
C SER A 98 -3.11 18.49 -0.60
N THR A 99 -2.98 19.74 -1.08
CA THR A 99 -1.71 20.27 -1.59
C THR A 99 -0.68 20.44 -0.47
N ASP A 100 -1.11 20.87 0.71
CA ASP A 100 -0.20 21.13 1.82
C ASP A 100 0.44 19.85 2.33
N GLU A 101 -0.34 18.78 2.44
CA GLU A 101 0.16 17.46 2.80
C GLU A 101 1.08 16.85 1.72
N LEU A 102 0.82 17.15 0.44
CA LEU A 102 1.64 16.66 -0.67
C LEU A 102 3.07 17.22 -0.62
N ARG A 103 3.28 18.42 -0.07
CA ARG A 103 4.61 19.06 0.03
C ARG A 103 5.63 18.20 0.76
N GLU A 104 5.23 17.55 1.85
CA GLU A 104 6.11 16.65 2.60
C GLU A 104 6.62 15.50 1.73
N ILE A 105 5.71 14.83 1.03
CA ILE A 105 6.04 13.73 0.12
C ILE A 105 6.97 14.17 -1.00
N VAL A 106 6.68 15.32 -1.61
CA VAL A 106 7.52 15.89 -2.66
C VAL A 106 8.91 16.22 -2.11
N SER A 107 9.01 16.83 -0.92
CA SER A 107 10.28 17.12 -0.27
C SER A 107 11.11 15.85 -0.06
N VAL A 108 10.55 14.82 0.56
CA VAL A 108 11.24 13.53 0.76
C VAL A 108 11.70 12.93 -0.57
N SER A 109 10.87 13.02 -1.62
CA SER A 109 11.24 12.52 -2.94
C SER A 109 12.37 13.32 -3.59
N GLN A 110 12.43 14.64 -3.38
CA GLN A 110 13.50 15.51 -3.89
C GLN A 110 14.85 15.21 -3.23
N ASP A 111 14.85 14.80 -1.96
CA ASP A 111 16.06 14.38 -1.27
C ASP A 111 16.53 12.99 -1.73
N LEU A 112 15.60 12.08 -1.98
CA LEU A 112 15.90 10.66 -2.21
C LEU A 112 16.12 10.32 -3.70
N TYR A 113 15.24 10.77 -4.61
CA TYR A 113 15.22 10.28 -5.98
C TYR A 113 16.47 10.61 -6.81
N PRO A 114 17.07 11.82 -6.68
CA PRO A 114 18.32 12.12 -7.39
C PRO A 114 19.52 11.29 -6.91
N LEU A 115 19.49 10.77 -5.67
CA LEU A 115 20.52 9.88 -5.15
C LEU A 115 20.40 8.48 -5.76
N VAL A 116 19.17 7.96 -5.86
CA VAL A 116 18.91 6.62 -6.43
C VAL A 116 19.03 6.62 -7.95
N TYR A 117 18.53 7.66 -8.60
CA TYR A 117 18.58 7.84 -10.06
C TYR A 117 19.18 9.20 -10.41
N PRO A 118 20.51 9.32 -10.45
CA PRO A 118 21.17 10.57 -10.86
C PRO A 118 20.67 11.05 -12.23
N GLY A 119 20.24 12.31 -12.28
CA GLY A 119 19.61 12.89 -13.48
C GLY A 119 18.08 12.85 -13.50
N SER A 120 17.43 12.35 -12.46
CA SER A 120 15.99 12.52 -12.26
C SER A 120 15.62 14.00 -12.15
N LYS A 121 14.45 14.37 -12.68
CA LYS A 121 13.99 15.76 -12.73
C LYS A 121 12.57 15.88 -12.21
N TRP A 122 12.38 16.77 -11.25
CA TRP A 122 11.06 17.21 -10.79
C TRP A 122 10.56 18.40 -11.59
N SER A 123 9.32 18.38 -12.00
CA SER A 123 8.62 19.49 -12.61
C SER A 123 7.46 19.93 -11.72
N GLU A 124 7.64 21.03 -10.98
CA GLU A 124 6.61 21.61 -10.12
C GLU A 124 5.32 21.90 -10.89
N ARG A 125 5.43 22.56 -12.06
CA ARG A 125 4.26 22.91 -12.88
C ARG A 125 3.43 21.69 -13.29
N LYS A 126 4.09 20.54 -13.50
CA LYS A 126 3.42 19.31 -13.95
C LYS A 126 3.14 18.34 -12.79
N SER A 127 3.68 18.60 -11.60
CA SER A 127 3.68 17.66 -10.48
C SER A 127 4.19 16.28 -10.88
N LEU A 128 5.35 16.25 -11.57
CA LEU A 128 5.83 15.07 -12.29
C LEU A 128 7.33 14.87 -12.11
N TRP A 129 7.71 13.69 -11.68
CA TRP A 129 9.05 13.15 -11.80
C TRP A 129 9.27 12.52 -13.18
N THR A 130 10.43 12.80 -13.77
CA THR A 130 10.91 12.12 -14.98
C THR A 130 12.29 11.52 -14.67
N PHE A 131 12.43 10.22 -14.86
CA PHE A 131 13.64 9.46 -14.61
C PHE A 131 14.51 9.31 -15.86
N PRO A 132 15.82 9.03 -15.73
CA PRO A 132 16.72 8.86 -16.89
C PRO A 132 16.28 7.78 -17.87
N SER A 133 15.58 6.75 -17.40
CA SER A 133 14.98 5.69 -18.23
C SER A 133 13.86 6.17 -19.15
N GLY A 134 13.28 7.33 -18.84
CA GLY A 134 12.04 7.84 -19.42
C GLY A 134 10.78 7.45 -18.63
N ALA A 135 10.93 6.72 -17.53
CA ALA A 135 9.85 6.47 -16.56
C ALA A 135 9.31 7.77 -15.97
N THR A 136 8.05 7.75 -15.56
CA THR A 136 7.38 8.91 -14.96
C THR A 136 6.62 8.55 -13.70
N LEU A 137 6.58 9.48 -12.74
CA LEU A 137 5.80 9.37 -11.53
C LEU A 137 5.13 10.72 -11.23
N TRP A 138 3.83 10.73 -11.25
CA TRP A 138 3.00 11.87 -10.87
C TRP A 138 2.84 11.88 -9.35
N MET A 139 3.00 13.06 -8.72
CA MET A 139 2.69 13.28 -7.32
C MET A 139 1.72 14.44 -7.23
N THR A 140 0.47 14.18 -6.88
CA THR A 140 -0.60 15.17 -6.93
C THR A 140 -1.68 14.88 -5.88
N TYR A 141 -2.74 15.66 -5.87
CA TYR A 141 -3.80 15.58 -4.87
C TYR A 141 -5.19 15.48 -5.48
N LEU A 142 -6.16 15.06 -4.66
CA LEU A 142 -7.58 14.98 -4.98
C LEU A 142 -8.38 15.68 -3.89
N ASP A 143 -8.84 16.91 -4.12
CA ASP A 143 -9.70 17.63 -3.17
C ASP A 143 -11.04 16.93 -2.98
N ARG A 144 -11.59 16.42 -4.08
CA ARG A 144 -12.89 15.74 -4.10
C ARG A 144 -12.75 14.37 -4.73
N ASP A 145 -13.62 13.46 -4.33
CA ASP A 145 -13.61 12.09 -4.84
C ASP A 145 -13.83 12.04 -6.36
N GLU A 146 -14.62 12.97 -6.92
CA GLU A 146 -14.91 13.06 -8.35
C GLU A 146 -13.71 13.50 -9.20
N ASP A 147 -12.70 14.13 -8.59
CA ASP A 147 -11.50 14.61 -9.30
C ASP A 147 -10.70 13.48 -9.93
N VAL A 148 -10.91 12.23 -9.51
CA VAL A 148 -10.33 11.05 -10.16
C VAL A 148 -10.72 10.93 -11.64
N LYS A 149 -11.81 11.55 -12.06
CA LYS A 149 -12.27 11.56 -13.47
C LYS A 149 -11.28 12.23 -14.41
N ARG A 150 -10.39 13.11 -13.90
CA ARG A 150 -9.29 13.71 -14.67
C ARG A 150 -8.31 12.68 -15.24
N TYR A 151 -8.26 11.50 -14.64
CA TYR A 151 -7.43 10.38 -15.12
C TYR A 151 -8.13 9.46 -16.12
N GLN A 152 -9.30 9.87 -16.61
CA GLN A 152 -10.00 9.13 -17.66
C GLN A 152 -9.10 9.02 -18.91
N GLY A 153 -8.99 7.81 -19.45
CA GLY A 153 -8.11 7.54 -20.60
C GLY A 153 -6.64 7.28 -20.25
N GLN A 154 -6.18 7.64 -19.07
CA GLN A 154 -4.80 7.38 -18.64
C GLN A 154 -4.62 5.93 -18.16
N ALA A 155 -3.37 5.47 -18.18
CA ALA A 155 -2.96 4.13 -17.75
C ALA A 155 -1.78 4.25 -16.78
N PHE A 156 -1.85 3.54 -15.67
CA PHE A 156 -0.80 3.50 -14.66
C PHE A 156 -0.41 2.06 -14.37
N ASN A 157 0.85 1.85 -13.96
CA ASN A 157 1.35 0.57 -13.51
C ASN A 157 1.27 0.47 -11.99
N TRP A 158 1.48 1.59 -11.33
CA TRP A 158 1.52 1.76 -9.89
C TRP A 158 0.67 2.97 -9.48
N VAL A 159 -0.18 2.80 -8.47
CA VAL A 159 -0.97 3.89 -7.88
C VAL A 159 -0.83 3.84 -6.37
N GLY A 160 -0.32 4.93 -5.80
CA GLY A 160 -0.20 5.13 -4.36
C GLY A 160 -1.26 6.10 -3.83
N PHE A 161 -1.89 5.76 -2.72
CA PHE A 161 -2.73 6.66 -1.93
C PHE A 161 -2.09 6.83 -0.56
N ASP A 162 -1.60 8.00 -0.27
CA ASP A 162 -1.14 8.30 1.07
C ASP A 162 -2.28 8.87 1.90
N GLU A 163 -2.36 8.46 3.16
CA GLU A 163 -3.46 8.75 4.09
C GLU A 163 -4.84 8.36 3.54
N LEU A 164 -5.02 7.09 3.21
CA LEU A 164 -6.21 6.56 2.54
C LEU A 164 -7.52 6.85 3.31
N THR A 165 -7.49 6.91 4.64
CA THR A 165 -8.66 7.24 5.46
C THR A 165 -9.14 8.69 5.32
N GLN A 166 -8.37 9.57 4.69
CA GLN A 166 -8.81 10.93 4.37
C GLN A 166 -9.79 10.99 3.19
N TYR A 167 -9.96 9.91 2.45
CA TYR A 167 -10.94 9.79 1.37
C TYR A 167 -12.27 9.26 1.93
N PRO A 168 -13.36 10.07 1.91
CA PRO A 168 -14.62 9.69 2.55
C PRO A 168 -15.27 8.44 1.98
N THR A 169 -15.03 8.15 0.69
CA THR A 169 -15.65 7.02 0.00
C THR A 169 -14.60 6.14 -0.68
N PRO A 170 -14.90 4.86 -0.95
CA PRO A 170 -14.01 3.98 -1.71
C PRO A 170 -13.98 4.30 -3.21
N TYR A 171 -14.73 5.30 -3.68
CA TYR A 171 -14.86 5.60 -5.11
C TYR A 171 -13.52 5.95 -5.78
N PRO A 172 -12.65 6.83 -5.22
CA PRO A 172 -11.36 7.13 -5.82
C PRO A 172 -10.46 5.89 -5.96
N TRP A 173 -10.40 5.05 -4.92
CA TRP A 173 -9.64 3.80 -4.93
C TRP A 173 -10.14 2.85 -6.02
N ASN A 174 -11.44 2.60 -6.07
CA ASN A 174 -12.05 1.70 -7.04
C ASN A 174 -11.91 2.22 -8.47
N TYR A 175 -12.05 3.54 -8.68
CA TYR A 175 -11.85 4.17 -9.98
C TYR A 175 -10.41 4.01 -10.47
N MET A 176 -9.42 4.31 -9.62
CA MET A 176 -8.01 4.19 -9.98
C MET A 176 -7.59 2.74 -10.25
N ARG A 177 -8.18 1.76 -9.57
CA ARG A 177 -8.00 0.34 -9.92
C ARG A 177 -8.34 0.06 -11.38
N SER A 178 -9.36 0.70 -11.93
CA SER A 178 -9.73 0.55 -13.34
C SER A 178 -8.74 1.19 -14.32
N ARG A 179 -7.82 2.02 -13.81
CA ARG A 179 -6.76 2.64 -14.59
C ARG A 179 -5.47 1.84 -14.60
N LEU A 180 -5.36 0.78 -13.77
CA LEU A 180 -4.21 -0.11 -13.77
C LEU A 180 -4.19 -0.97 -15.03
N ARG A 181 -3.23 -0.71 -15.91
CA ARG A 181 -3.00 -1.50 -17.12
C ARG A 181 -1.57 -1.31 -17.61
N THR A 182 -0.99 -2.35 -18.18
CA THR A 182 0.33 -2.32 -18.79
C THR A 182 0.39 -3.23 -20.00
N THR A 183 1.28 -2.91 -20.93
CA THR A 183 1.70 -3.77 -22.03
C THR A 183 3.10 -4.32 -21.80
N SER A 184 3.78 -3.88 -20.74
CA SER A 184 5.11 -4.33 -20.36
C SER A 184 5.00 -5.46 -19.34
N PRO A 185 5.46 -6.67 -19.64
CA PRO A 185 5.40 -7.82 -18.70
C PRO A 185 6.34 -7.66 -17.50
N GLU A 186 7.28 -6.72 -17.57
CA GLU A 186 8.25 -6.43 -16.50
C GLU A 186 7.64 -5.61 -15.37
N LEU A 187 6.47 -4.98 -15.61
CA LEU A 187 5.84 -4.09 -14.66
C LEU A 187 4.62 -4.74 -14.03
N PRO A 188 4.55 -4.83 -12.70
CA PRO A 188 3.36 -5.26 -12.01
C PRO A 188 2.25 -4.21 -12.13
N LEU A 189 1.03 -4.64 -11.88
CA LEU A 189 -0.11 -3.75 -11.66
C LEU A 189 -0.45 -3.76 -10.18
N CYS A 190 -0.11 -2.69 -9.47
CA CYS A 190 -0.31 -2.65 -8.03
C CYS A 190 -0.85 -1.30 -7.54
N MET A 191 -1.59 -1.37 -6.45
CA MET A 191 -2.02 -0.24 -5.65
C MET A 191 -1.42 -0.34 -4.27
N ARG A 192 -0.94 0.78 -3.78
CA ARG A 192 -0.34 0.92 -2.45
C ARG A 192 -1.09 1.98 -1.68
N ALA A 193 -1.29 1.76 -0.41
CA ALA A 193 -1.84 2.79 0.47
C ALA A 193 -1.11 2.83 1.79
N THR A 194 -1.06 4.02 2.36
CA THR A 194 -0.67 4.24 3.75
C THR A 194 -1.80 4.95 4.47
N THR A 195 -1.91 4.75 5.78
CA THR A 195 -2.86 5.51 6.59
C THR A 195 -2.67 5.27 8.09
N ASN A 196 -3.28 6.16 8.89
CA ASN A 196 -3.59 5.91 10.28
C ASN A 196 -5.08 5.56 10.43
N PRO A 197 -5.50 4.88 11.50
CA PRO A 197 -6.91 4.78 11.87
C PRO A 197 -7.52 6.16 12.11
N GLY A 198 -8.82 6.29 11.91
CA GLY A 198 -9.52 7.57 12.01
C GLY A 198 -9.76 8.21 10.65
N GLY A 199 -10.28 9.45 10.67
CA GLY A 199 -10.65 10.17 9.45
C GLY A 199 -11.97 9.69 8.81
N PRO A 200 -12.46 10.45 7.80
CA PRO A 200 -13.78 10.23 7.22
C PRO A 200 -13.94 8.89 6.50
N GLY A 201 -12.86 8.30 6.03
CA GLY A 201 -12.85 7.03 5.32
C GLY A 201 -12.58 5.81 6.19
N HIS A 202 -12.40 5.98 7.50
CA HIS A 202 -12.06 4.89 8.43
C HIS A 202 -12.92 3.63 8.22
N GLY A 203 -14.23 3.80 8.15
CA GLY A 203 -15.18 2.68 8.09
C GLY A 203 -15.02 1.82 6.83
N TRP A 204 -14.90 2.43 5.66
CA TRP A 204 -14.75 1.66 4.43
C TRP A 204 -13.34 1.05 4.29
N VAL A 205 -12.29 1.74 4.78
CA VAL A 205 -10.93 1.20 4.78
C VAL A 205 -10.86 -0.03 5.70
N LYS A 206 -11.45 0.06 6.90
CA LYS A 206 -11.54 -1.06 7.84
C LYS A 206 -12.23 -2.26 7.20
N LYS A 207 -13.42 -2.09 6.63
CA LYS A 207 -14.15 -3.16 5.93
C LYS A 207 -13.37 -3.76 4.76
N MET A 208 -12.57 -2.95 4.04
CA MET A 208 -11.86 -3.39 2.85
C MET A 208 -10.57 -4.16 3.17
N PHE A 209 -9.83 -3.77 4.22
CA PHE A 209 -8.47 -4.26 4.46
C PHE A 209 -8.27 -4.94 5.82
N ILE A 210 -9.01 -4.50 6.87
CA ILE A 210 -8.74 -4.92 8.25
C ILE A 210 -9.62 -6.11 8.66
N ASP A 211 -10.95 -5.96 8.50
CA ASP A 211 -11.93 -6.97 8.95
C ASP A 211 -11.84 -8.31 8.21
N PRO A 212 -11.46 -8.38 6.91
CA PRO A 212 -11.52 -9.63 6.15
C PRO A 212 -10.49 -10.69 6.54
N SER A 213 -9.37 -10.32 7.18
CA SER A 213 -8.26 -11.25 7.45
C SER A 213 -7.42 -10.82 8.66
N PRO A 214 -6.76 -11.75 9.34
CA PRO A 214 -5.74 -11.42 10.33
C PRO A 214 -4.65 -10.50 9.73
N TYR A 215 -4.06 -9.68 10.59
CA TYR A 215 -3.00 -8.76 10.19
C TYR A 215 -1.86 -9.49 9.50
N ASN A 216 -1.24 -8.80 8.55
CA ASN A 216 -0.10 -9.27 7.77
C ASN A 216 -0.35 -10.56 6.97
N THR A 217 -1.60 -10.96 6.78
CA THR A 217 -1.99 -12.18 6.05
C THR A 217 -2.62 -11.82 4.70
N PRO A 218 -2.05 -12.28 3.56
CA PRO A 218 -2.65 -12.08 2.25
C PRO A 218 -4.00 -12.78 2.12
N PHE A 219 -5.01 -12.10 1.58
CA PHE A 219 -6.35 -12.64 1.36
C PHE A 219 -6.91 -12.27 -0.01
N TRP A 220 -7.88 -13.03 -0.49
CA TRP A 220 -8.59 -12.69 -1.71
C TRP A 220 -9.49 -11.48 -1.48
N ALA A 221 -9.44 -10.54 -2.42
CA ALA A 221 -10.25 -9.33 -2.34
C ALA A 221 -11.75 -9.66 -2.22
N THR A 222 -12.42 -8.94 -1.33
CA THR A 222 -13.85 -9.06 -1.08
C THR A 222 -14.56 -7.78 -1.50
N ASP A 223 -15.82 -7.90 -1.83
CA ASP A 223 -16.75 -6.79 -1.97
C ASP A 223 -17.07 -6.23 -0.58
N ILE A 224 -16.99 -4.90 -0.40
CA ILE A 224 -17.13 -4.25 0.91
C ILE A 224 -18.57 -4.21 1.44
N GLU A 225 -19.56 -4.36 0.57
CA GLU A 225 -20.97 -4.32 0.96
C GLU A 225 -21.48 -5.73 1.31
N THR A 226 -21.09 -6.71 0.51
CA THR A 226 -21.60 -8.09 0.66
C THR A 226 -20.65 -8.99 1.43
N GLY A 227 -19.37 -8.64 1.57
CA GLY A 227 -18.31 -9.49 2.12
C GLY A 227 -17.89 -10.65 1.23
N ASN A 228 -18.55 -10.83 0.08
CA ASN A 228 -18.27 -11.94 -0.82
C ASN A 228 -16.91 -11.76 -1.52
N ARG A 229 -16.21 -12.86 -1.74
CA ARG A 229 -14.97 -12.85 -2.52
C ARG A 229 -15.23 -12.37 -3.95
N LEU A 230 -14.39 -11.46 -4.43
CA LEU A 230 -14.42 -11.02 -5.82
C LEU A 230 -13.82 -12.11 -6.72
N GLU A 231 -14.63 -12.63 -7.63
CA GLU A 231 -14.29 -13.76 -8.48
C GLU A 231 -14.51 -13.45 -9.96
N TYR A 232 -13.84 -14.22 -10.81
CA TYR A 232 -14.12 -14.21 -12.23
C TYR A 232 -15.55 -14.76 -12.49
N PRO A 233 -16.35 -14.06 -13.33
CA PRO A 233 -17.74 -14.47 -13.59
C PRO A 233 -17.80 -15.83 -14.28
N SER A 234 -18.98 -16.48 -14.23
CA SER A 234 -19.22 -17.81 -14.80
C SER A 234 -18.92 -17.93 -16.30
N SER A 235 -18.96 -16.82 -17.02
CA SER A 235 -18.64 -16.73 -18.46
C SER A 235 -17.14 -16.65 -18.76
N HIS A 236 -16.28 -16.46 -17.74
CA HIS A 236 -14.84 -16.32 -17.93
C HIS A 236 -14.12 -17.67 -17.85
N SER A 237 -12.98 -17.81 -18.56
CA SER A 237 -12.17 -19.05 -18.54
C SER A 237 -11.64 -19.39 -17.14
N LYS A 238 -11.44 -18.40 -16.28
CA LYS A 238 -10.99 -18.52 -14.88
C LYS A 238 -12.15 -18.44 -13.88
N ARG A 239 -13.36 -18.85 -14.26
CA ARG A 239 -14.54 -18.78 -13.39
C ARG A 239 -14.26 -19.36 -11.99
N GLY A 240 -14.73 -18.66 -10.95
CA GLY A 240 -14.57 -19.08 -9.57
C GLY A 240 -13.18 -18.84 -8.96
N GLU A 241 -12.19 -18.42 -9.77
CA GLU A 241 -10.94 -17.94 -9.21
C GLU A 241 -11.11 -16.53 -8.65
N GLY A 242 -10.42 -16.21 -7.54
CA GLY A 242 -10.38 -14.85 -7.00
C GLY A 242 -9.69 -13.88 -7.95
N LEU A 243 -10.17 -12.64 -8.01
CA LEU A 243 -9.65 -11.66 -8.96
C LEU A 243 -8.21 -11.21 -8.63
N PHE A 244 -7.93 -10.93 -7.36
CA PHE A 244 -6.62 -10.50 -6.87
C PHE A 244 -6.56 -10.57 -5.34
N LYS A 245 -5.34 -10.49 -4.81
CA LYS A 245 -5.10 -10.49 -3.36
C LYS A 245 -4.92 -9.09 -2.81
N ARG A 246 -5.35 -8.93 -1.55
CA ARG A 246 -5.08 -7.80 -0.66
C ARG A 246 -4.23 -8.23 0.51
N ARG A 247 -3.54 -7.28 1.11
CA ARG A 247 -2.84 -7.46 2.39
C ARG A 247 -2.90 -6.16 3.19
N PHE A 248 -3.15 -6.29 4.48
CA PHE A 248 -2.96 -5.23 5.46
C PHE A 248 -1.70 -5.53 6.26
N ILE A 249 -0.79 -4.56 6.31
CA ILE A 249 0.44 -4.65 7.08
C ILE A 249 0.36 -3.61 8.19
N PRO A 250 0.32 -4.03 9.48
CA PRO A 250 0.23 -3.11 10.60
C PRO A 250 1.54 -2.34 10.78
N ALA A 251 1.44 -1.02 10.99
CA ALA A 251 2.56 -0.15 11.34
C ALA A 251 2.48 0.24 12.81
N SER A 252 3.58 0.18 13.51
CA SER A 252 3.72 0.66 14.89
C SER A 252 4.79 1.75 14.98
N LEU A 253 4.64 2.67 15.94
CA LEU A 253 5.71 3.61 16.29
C LEU A 253 7.00 2.86 16.67
N PHE A 254 6.84 1.74 17.37
CA PHE A 254 7.96 0.93 17.86
C PHE A 254 8.74 0.20 16.75
N ASP A 255 8.22 0.17 15.54
CA ASP A 255 8.93 -0.34 14.36
C ASP A 255 9.92 0.69 13.79
N ASN A 256 9.93 1.93 14.33
CA ASN A 256 10.78 3.02 13.86
C ASN A 256 11.82 3.43 14.91
N PRO A 257 13.05 2.89 14.85
CA PRO A 257 14.08 3.17 15.83
C PRO A 257 14.51 4.65 15.87
N TYR A 258 14.29 5.40 14.80
CA TYR A 258 14.66 6.82 14.74
C TYR A 258 13.73 7.70 15.58
N LEU A 259 12.48 7.32 15.78
CA LEU A 259 11.51 8.09 16.57
C LEU A 259 11.34 7.58 18.00
N THR A 260 11.83 6.38 18.29
CA THR A 260 11.76 5.80 19.63
C THR A 260 13.03 6.05 20.46
N ALA A 261 14.10 6.57 19.85
CA ALA A 261 15.41 6.69 20.48
C ALA A 261 15.42 7.64 21.70
N ASP A 262 14.65 8.72 21.68
CA ASP A 262 14.58 9.71 22.76
C ASP A 262 13.26 9.69 23.56
N GLY A 263 12.22 9.01 23.04
CA GLY A 263 10.90 8.94 23.66
C GLY A 263 10.06 10.22 23.59
N GLU A 264 10.56 11.31 23.03
CA GLU A 264 9.81 12.59 22.97
C GLU A 264 8.57 12.49 22.10
N TYR A 265 8.67 11.79 20.98
CA TYR A 265 7.52 11.61 20.07
C TYR A 265 6.43 10.75 20.72
N GLU A 266 6.80 9.68 21.44
CA GLU A 266 5.88 8.86 22.21
C GLU A 266 5.16 9.68 23.29
N ALA A 267 5.91 10.52 24.04
CA ALA A 267 5.33 11.38 25.06
C ALA A 267 4.30 12.37 24.47
N ASN A 268 4.57 12.91 23.28
CA ASN A 268 3.61 13.76 22.58
C ASN A 268 2.32 13.03 22.25
N LEU A 269 2.40 11.78 21.74
CA LEU A 269 1.22 10.96 21.46
C LEU A 269 0.46 10.56 22.74
N LEU A 270 1.16 10.25 23.82
CA LEU A 270 0.56 9.94 25.12
C LEU A 270 -0.22 11.12 25.73
N SER A 271 0.15 12.36 25.40
CA SER A 271 -0.53 13.57 25.87
C SER A 271 -1.85 13.85 25.15
N MET A 272 -2.16 13.14 24.05
CA MET A 272 -3.37 13.33 23.28
C MET A 272 -4.64 12.80 23.98
N PRO A 273 -5.83 13.29 23.60
CA PRO A 273 -7.10 12.71 24.03
C PRO A 273 -7.16 11.20 23.76
N GLU A 274 -7.87 10.44 24.59
CA GLU A 274 -7.87 8.98 24.58
C GLU A 274 -8.14 8.37 23.19
N VAL A 275 -9.15 8.88 22.48
CA VAL A 275 -9.50 8.37 21.13
C VAL A 275 -8.33 8.56 20.16
N GLN A 276 -7.75 9.75 20.11
CA GLN A 276 -6.62 10.06 19.23
C GLN A 276 -5.37 9.27 19.62
N ARG A 277 -5.12 9.12 20.92
CA ARG A 277 -4.02 8.29 21.43
C ARG A 277 -4.16 6.85 20.97
N LYS A 278 -5.33 6.23 21.13
CA LYS A 278 -5.59 4.86 20.68
C LYS A 278 -5.44 4.71 19.15
N GLN A 279 -5.83 5.72 18.38
CA GLN A 279 -5.67 5.71 16.93
C GLN A 279 -4.19 5.90 16.51
N LEU A 280 -3.52 6.90 17.07
CA LEU A 280 -2.21 7.32 16.59
C LEU A 280 -1.03 6.61 17.27
N LEU A 281 -1.15 6.24 18.55
CA LEU A 281 -0.11 5.49 19.27
C LEU A 281 -0.32 3.98 19.16
N GLU A 282 -1.54 3.50 19.43
CA GLU A 282 -1.84 2.08 19.45
C GLU A 282 -2.23 1.52 18.08
N GLY A 283 -2.54 2.40 17.11
CA GLY A 283 -2.96 1.98 15.77
C GLY A 283 -4.32 1.26 15.74
N SER A 284 -5.18 1.53 16.73
CA SER A 284 -6.45 0.83 16.90
C SER A 284 -7.46 1.18 15.81
N TRP A 285 -7.99 0.15 15.15
CA TRP A 285 -9.07 0.25 14.16
C TRP A 285 -10.48 0.07 14.75
N ASP A 286 -10.59 -0.20 16.04
CA ASP A 286 -11.87 -0.45 16.70
C ASP A 286 -12.49 0.81 17.31
N ILE A 287 -11.77 1.91 17.32
CA ILE A 287 -12.20 3.18 17.88
C ILE A 287 -12.29 4.25 16.79
N ALA A 288 -13.48 4.82 16.59
CA ALA A 288 -13.72 5.95 15.70
C ALA A 288 -14.20 7.16 16.50
N GLU A 289 -13.82 8.36 16.05
CA GLU A 289 -14.39 9.60 16.60
C GLU A 289 -15.91 9.61 16.41
N GLY A 290 -16.63 9.96 17.47
CA GLY A 290 -18.11 9.93 17.47
C GLY A 290 -18.74 8.55 17.72
N ALA A 291 -17.94 7.52 18.04
CA ALA A 291 -18.48 6.24 18.45
C ALA A 291 -19.34 6.40 19.72
N ALA A 292 -20.57 5.85 19.69
CA ALA A 292 -21.49 5.89 20.83
C ALA A 292 -20.95 5.13 22.06
N PHE A 293 -20.03 4.19 21.83
CA PHE A 293 -19.42 3.36 22.86
C PHE A 293 -17.90 3.41 22.71
N THR A 294 -17.25 4.32 23.43
CA THR A 294 -15.79 4.52 23.41
C THR A 294 -15.04 3.38 24.14
N GLU A 295 -15.71 2.67 25.04
CA GLU A 295 -15.15 1.53 25.78
C GLU A 295 -15.22 0.20 25.00
N TRP A 296 -15.73 0.22 23.76
CA TRP A 296 -15.78 -0.99 22.94
C TRP A 296 -14.37 -1.56 22.73
N ASN A 297 -14.21 -2.81 23.13
CA ASN A 297 -12.96 -3.57 22.93
C ASN A 297 -13.30 -4.97 22.40
N ARG A 298 -12.76 -5.31 21.24
CA ARG A 298 -13.04 -6.56 20.56
C ARG A 298 -12.67 -7.78 21.42
N ASP A 299 -11.55 -7.70 22.13
CA ASP A 299 -11.04 -8.81 22.96
C ASP A 299 -11.91 -9.08 24.20
N ILE A 300 -12.67 -8.07 24.62
CA ILE A 300 -13.56 -8.15 25.78
C ILE A 300 -15.01 -8.43 25.37
N HIS A 301 -15.47 -7.76 24.29
CA HIS A 301 -16.89 -7.71 23.94
C HIS A 301 -17.29 -8.68 22.81
N VAL A 302 -16.30 -9.28 22.10
CA VAL A 302 -16.56 -10.30 21.08
C VAL A 302 -16.15 -11.64 21.60
N VAL A 303 -17.13 -12.50 21.84
CA VAL A 303 -16.90 -13.88 22.28
C VAL A 303 -17.04 -14.84 21.11
N ASN A 304 -16.37 -15.99 21.21
CA ASN A 304 -16.57 -17.06 20.24
C ASN A 304 -18.05 -17.48 20.19
N PRO A 305 -18.57 -17.85 19.01
CA PRO A 305 -19.93 -18.38 18.90
C PRO A 305 -20.15 -19.51 19.91
N PHE A 306 -21.26 -19.45 20.63
CA PHE A 306 -21.68 -20.49 21.58
C PHE A 306 -23.19 -20.71 21.51
N ASP A 307 -23.65 -21.89 21.90
CA ASP A 307 -25.07 -22.20 21.95
C ASP A 307 -25.72 -21.46 23.13
N ILE A 308 -26.74 -20.65 22.82
CA ILE A 308 -27.47 -19.88 23.86
C ILE A 308 -28.33 -20.86 24.67
N PRO A 309 -28.11 -20.98 26.00
CA PRO A 309 -28.87 -21.85 26.86
C PRO A 309 -30.40 -21.60 26.74
N HIS A 310 -31.18 -22.67 26.75
CA HIS A 310 -32.62 -22.57 26.59
C HIS A 310 -33.32 -21.76 27.68
N ASN A 311 -32.75 -21.70 28.86
CA ASN A 311 -33.27 -20.98 30.02
C ASN A 311 -32.90 -19.50 30.06
N TRP A 312 -32.12 -19.01 29.09
CA TRP A 312 -31.82 -17.59 29.00
C TRP A 312 -33.00 -16.81 28.40
N VAL A 313 -33.34 -15.69 29.01
CA VAL A 313 -34.34 -14.76 28.45
C VAL A 313 -33.74 -14.08 27.23
N LYS A 314 -34.46 -14.13 26.12
CA LYS A 314 -34.00 -13.56 24.82
C LYS A 314 -34.82 -12.34 24.49
N PHE A 315 -34.13 -11.24 24.19
CA PHE A 315 -34.72 -9.99 23.73
C PHE A 315 -34.30 -9.68 22.31
N ARG A 316 -35.18 -9.06 21.54
CA ARG A 316 -34.84 -8.40 20.27
C ARG A 316 -35.22 -6.94 20.39
N ALA A 317 -34.28 -6.06 20.04
CA ALA A 317 -34.54 -4.64 19.81
C ALA A 317 -34.21 -4.35 18.34
N CYS A 318 -35.09 -3.59 17.67
CA CYS A 318 -34.82 -3.06 16.33
C CYS A 318 -34.96 -1.55 16.46
N ASP A 319 -33.96 -0.82 16.00
CA ASP A 319 -34.04 0.61 15.75
C ASP A 319 -34.29 0.81 14.26
N TYR A 320 -35.15 1.80 13.93
CA TYR A 320 -35.60 2.07 12.55
C TYR A 320 -34.89 3.28 11.99
#